data_9043bd30eb2b41bccd4d163c5ea629f2
#
_entry.id   9043bd30eb2b41bccd4d163c5ea629f2
#
_cell.length_a   1.000
_cell.length_b   1.000
_cell.length_c   1.000
_cell.angle_alpha   90.00
_cell.angle_beta   90.00
_cell.angle_gamma   90.00
#
_symmetry.space_group_name_H-M   'P 1'
#
loop_
_entity.id
_entity.type
_entity.pdbx_description
1 polymer ?
#
loop_
_entity_poly.entity_id
_entity_poly.type
_entity_poly.pdbx_seq_one_letter_code
_entity_poly.pdbx_strand_id
1 'polypeptide(L)'
;YTYKIQNGMNLYNVGFACGLVAFILVPLMGSMGATPATRYHWATGYDLTFGIALGLLCVACCLAGLFCTKHPLWATWAGYRRLLQDSGRAPSDFLRMFGAGPVLLNTGINGLISMAFILCSGGDLNGPTVGGILTIMGFSAFGKHAFNIIPVMAGVFLGGLVMHWSLSDSAVQLACLFCTTLAPISGYFGWPFGVLAGFLHSSVAVSYTHLT
;
A
#
# COMPACT_ATOMS: atom_id res chain seq x y z
N TYR A 1 -3.78 14.82 -16.00
CA TYR A 1 -4.49 13.89 -16.92
C TYR A 1 -4.91 12.61 -16.18
N THR A 2 -4.00 11.88 -15.55
CA THR A 2 -4.28 10.60 -14.87
C THR A 2 -5.34 10.71 -13.78
N TYR A 3 -5.30 11.77 -12.96
CA TYR A 3 -6.32 12.02 -11.94
C TYR A 3 -7.73 12.11 -12.54
N LYS A 4 -7.89 12.77 -13.71
CA LYS A 4 -9.19 12.89 -14.38
C LYS A 4 -9.71 11.54 -14.90
N ILE A 5 -8.82 10.69 -15.42
CA ILE A 5 -9.16 9.36 -15.91
C ILE A 5 -9.63 8.46 -14.76
N GLN A 6 -8.92 8.50 -13.63
CA GLN A 6 -9.17 7.62 -12.48
C GLN A 6 -10.21 8.21 -11.52
N ASN A 7 -10.60 9.46 -11.71
CA ASN A 7 -11.57 10.15 -10.85
C ASN A 7 -11.20 10.12 -9.35
N GLY A 8 -9.88 10.11 -9.05
CA GLY A 8 -9.35 10.06 -7.70
C GLY A 8 -9.40 8.69 -7.01
N MET A 9 -9.72 7.61 -7.75
CA MET A 9 -9.82 6.26 -7.19
C MET A 9 -8.48 5.53 -7.10
N ASN A 10 -7.42 6.09 -7.66
CA ASN A 10 -6.06 5.58 -7.54
C ASN A 10 -5.16 6.68 -6.97
N LEU A 11 -4.46 6.37 -5.88
CA LEU A 11 -3.62 7.34 -5.17
C LEU A 11 -2.25 7.56 -5.82
N TYR A 12 -1.76 6.61 -6.62
CA TYR A 12 -0.42 6.67 -7.23
C TYR A 12 -0.47 7.25 -8.63
N ASN A 13 -0.89 8.51 -8.78
CA ASN A 13 -1.06 9.16 -10.08
C ASN A 13 0.18 9.12 -10.97
N VAL A 14 1.37 9.43 -10.41
CA VAL A 14 2.64 9.40 -11.14
C VAL A 14 3.03 7.97 -11.48
N GLY A 15 2.92 7.04 -10.51
CA GLY A 15 3.20 5.62 -10.74
C GLY A 15 2.33 5.02 -11.83
N PHE A 16 1.05 5.37 -11.88
CA PHE A 16 0.15 4.95 -12.95
C PHE A 16 0.59 5.51 -14.32
N ALA A 17 0.95 6.79 -14.40
CA ALA A 17 1.45 7.38 -15.63
C ALA A 17 2.74 6.71 -16.10
N CYS A 18 3.70 6.47 -15.19
CA CYS A 18 4.93 5.75 -15.49
C CYS A 18 4.66 4.31 -15.95
N GLY A 19 3.70 3.63 -15.31
CA GLY A 19 3.28 2.29 -15.70
C GLY A 19 2.72 2.23 -17.12
N LEU A 20 1.87 3.19 -17.51
CA LEU A 20 1.35 3.29 -18.87
C LEU A 20 2.47 3.53 -19.90
N VAL A 21 3.43 4.39 -19.58
CA VAL A 21 4.60 4.63 -20.45
C VAL A 21 5.44 3.36 -20.57
N ALA A 22 5.74 2.67 -19.45
CA ALA A 22 6.49 1.43 -19.45
C ALA A 22 5.78 0.32 -20.25
N PHE A 23 4.45 0.23 -20.14
CA PHE A 23 3.64 -0.74 -20.88
C PHE A 23 3.76 -0.58 -22.41
N ILE A 24 4.02 0.63 -22.88
CA ILE A 24 4.26 0.91 -24.31
C ILE A 24 5.73 0.71 -24.66
N LEU A 25 6.65 1.22 -23.82
CA LEU A 25 8.09 1.22 -24.11
C LEU A 25 8.71 -0.18 -24.07
N VAL A 26 8.34 -1.03 -23.10
CA VAL A 26 8.96 -2.35 -22.94
C VAL A 26 8.76 -3.23 -24.16
N PRO A 27 7.54 -3.41 -24.72
CA PRO A 27 7.38 -4.17 -25.98
C PRO A 27 8.08 -3.52 -27.16
N LEU A 28 8.11 -2.18 -27.23
CA LEU A 28 8.81 -1.47 -28.30
C LEU A 28 10.31 -1.72 -28.24
N MET A 29 10.92 -1.65 -27.05
CA MET A 29 12.34 -2.01 -26.85
C MET A 29 12.61 -3.48 -27.21
N GLY A 30 11.71 -4.38 -26.83
CA GLY A 30 11.80 -5.79 -27.21
C GLY A 30 11.81 -6.02 -28.73
N SER A 31 10.94 -5.29 -29.46
CA SER A 31 10.90 -5.36 -30.92
C SER A 31 12.19 -4.83 -31.59
N MET A 32 12.94 -3.98 -30.90
CA MET A 32 14.24 -3.45 -31.33
C MET A 32 15.43 -4.30 -30.85
N GLY A 33 15.19 -5.44 -30.21
CA GLY A 33 16.25 -6.31 -29.66
C GLY A 33 16.85 -5.81 -28.34
N ALA A 34 16.30 -4.73 -27.76
CA ALA A 34 16.77 -4.16 -26.50
C ALA A 34 15.90 -4.66 -25.34
N THR A 35 16.10 -5.92 -24.94
CA THR A 35 15.38 -6.46 -23.76
C THR A 35 16.16 -6.15 -22.49
N PRO A 36 15.58 -5.47 -21.50
CA PRO A 36 16.22 -5.29 -20.21
C PRO A 36 16.42 -6.64 -19.53
N ALA A 37 17.68 -6.97 -19.20
CA ALA A 37 17.96 -8.15 -18.37
C ALA A 37 17.54 -7.81 -16.91
N THR A 38 16.34 -8.19 -16.53
CA THR A 38 15.87 -8.03 -15.15
C THR A 38 16.40 -9.18 -14.30
N ARG A 39 17.37 -8.91 -13.44
CA ARG A 39 17.78 -9.83 -12.38
C ARG A 39 17.25 -9.28 -11.06
N TYR A 40 16.26 -9.95 -10.52
CA TYR A 40 15.75 -9.62 -9.18
C TYR A 40 16.59 -10.37 -8.14
N HIS A 41 17.25 -9.63 -7.26
CA HIS A 41 17.86 -10.17 -6.05
C HIS A 41 16.98 -9.81 -4.85
N TRP A 42 16.32 -10.82 -4.31
CA TRP A 42 15.54 -10.67 -3.09
C TRP A 42 16.44 -11.05 -1.90
N ALA A 43 16.78 -10.05 -1.09
CA ALA A 43 17.53 -10.31 0.14
C ALA A 43 16.63 -11.00 1.16
N THR A 44 17.15 -12.02 1.85
CA THR A 44 16.47 -12.78 2.90
C THR A 44 17.26 -12.71 4.20
N GLY A 45 16.60 -12.99 5.33
CA GLY A 45 17.27 -13.06 6.63
C GLY A 45 17.46 -11.72 7.34
N TYR A 46 16.84 -10.65 6.86
CA TYR A 46 16.91 -9.31 7.48
C TYR A 46 15.65 -8.94 8.28
N ASP A 47 14.72 -9.87 8.47
CA ASP A 47 13.42 -9.62 9.10
C ASP A 47 13.53 -9.03 10.49
N LEU A 48 14.46 -9.53 11.30
CA LEU A 48 14.67 -9.00 12.64
C LEU A 48 15.16 -7.54 12.59
N THR A 49 16.14 -7.26 11.74
CA THR A 49 16.75 -5.91 11.65
C THR A 49 15.73 -4.89 11.14
N PHE A 50 15.09 -5.17 9.99
CA PHE A 50 14.09 -4.27 9.42
C PHE A 50 12.80 -4.26 10.24
N GLY A 51 12.42 -5.38 10.84
CA GLY A 51 11.24 -5.47 11.70
C GLY A 51 11.38 -4.59 12.95
N ILE A 52 12.55 -4.61 13.61
CA ILE A 52 12.83 -3.71 14.73
C ILE A 52 12.84 -2.26 14.27
N ALA A 53 13.56 -1.93 13.19
CA ALA A 53 13.67 -0.56 12.71
C ALA A 53 12.31 0.03 12.30
N LEU A 54 11.54 -0.71 11.49
CA LEU A 54 10.19 -0.30 11.08
C LEU A 54 9.21 -0.27 12.26
N GLY A 55 9.28 -1.28 13.15
CA GLY A 55 8.45 -1.33 14.34
C GLY A 55 8.67 -0.12 15.23
N LEU A 56 9.92 0.23 15.50
CA LEU A 56 10.27 1.44 16.26
C LEU A 56 9.78 2.71 15.56
N LEU A 57 9.94 2.82 14.25
CA LEU A 57 9.43 3.95 13.48
C LEU A 57 7.89 4.06 13.58
N CYS A 58 7.18 2.94 13.41
CA CYS A 58 5.72 2.91 13.52
C CYS A 58 5.24 3.30 14.92
N VAL A 59 5.87 2.75 15.96
CA VAL A 59 5.57 3.08 17.35
C VAL A 59 5.89 4.55 17.63
N ALA A 60 7.03 5.05 17.14
CA ALA A 60 7.38 6.48 17.28
C ALA A 60 6.33 7.38 16.63
N CYS A 61 5.83 7.03 15.43
CA CYS A 61 4.73 7.76 14.78
C CYS A 61 3.46 7.74 15.64
N CYS A 62 3.08 6.58 16.19
CA CYS A 62 1.91 6.47 17.07
C CYS A 62 2.07 7.34 18.33
N LEU A 63 3.21 7.24 19.00
CA LEU A 63 3.49 8.01 20.21
C LEU A 63 3.55 9.51 19.92
N ALA A 64 4.19 9.92 18.81
CA ALA A 64 4.21 11.31 18.39
C ALA A 64 2.80 11.84 18.10
N GLY A 65 1.96 11.04 17.44
CA GLY A 65 0.56 11.40 17.20
C GLY A 65 -0.25 11.59 18.47
N LEU A 66 0.00 10.77 19.49
CA LEU A 66 -0.71 10.81 20.76
C LEU A 66 -0.19 11.90 21.71
N PHE A 67 1.13 12.08 21.79
CA PHE A 67 1.74 12.87 22.87
C PHE A 67 2.45 14.15 22.43
N CYS A 68 2.90 14.24 21.16
CA CYS A 68 3.64 15.41 20.67
C CYS A 68 2.75 16.46 20.01
N THR A 69 1.42 16.26 19.97
CA THR A 69 0.47 17.22 19.40
C THR A 69 -0.15 18.09 20.51
N LYS A 70 -0.57 19.31 20.12
CA LYS A 70 -1.18 20.26 21.07
C LYS A 70 -2.60 19.85 21.54
N HIS A 71 -3.13 18.76 21.02
CA HIS A 71 -4.48 18.28 21.31
C HIS A 71 -4.45 17.20 22.39
N PRO A 72 -5.48 17.13 23.26
CA PRO A 72 -5.58 16.07 24.24
C PRO A 72 -5.81 14.71 23.57
N LEU A 73 -5.38 13.62 24.21
CA LEU A 73 -5.44 12.24 23.70
C LEU A 73 -6.82 11.86 23.14
N TRP A 74 -7.88 12.23 23.85
CA TRP A 74 -9.26 11.95 23.43
C TRP A 74 -9.62 12.63 22.11
N ALA A 75 -9.12 13.85 21.87
CA ALA A 75 -9.38 14.58 20.63
C ALA A 75 -8.62 13.97 19.45
N THR A 76 -7.37 13.55 19.67
CA THR A 76 -6.59 12.79 18.67
C THR A 76 -7.29 11.48 18.31
N TRP A 77 -7.77 10.74 19.30
CA TRP A 77 -8.52 9.50 19.07
C TRP A 77 -9.83 9.72 18.33
N ALA A 78 -10.60 10.74 18.72
CA ALA A 78 -11.84 11.11 18.03
C ALA A 78 -11.57 11.56 16.58
N GLY A 79 -10.48 12.30 16.35
CA GLY A 79 -10.02 12.68 15.01
C GLY A 79 -9.64 11.45 14.17
N TYR A 80 -8.91 10.49 14.75
CA TYR A 80 -8.55 9.24 14.08
C TYR A 80 -9.79 8.41 13.72
N ARG A 81 -10.77 8.30 14.61
CA ARG A 81 -12.04 7.59 14.29
C ARG A 81 -12.80 8.24 13.14
N ARG A 82 -12.78 9.57 13.03
CA ARG A 82 -13.37 10.28 11.87
C ARG A 82 -12.56 10.05 10.60
N LEU A 83 -11.23 10.02 10.68
CA LEU A 83 -10.34 9.70 9.57
C LEU A 83 -10.64 8.32 8.99
N LEU A 84 -10.88 7.31 9.82
CA LEU A 84 -11.22 5.95 9.39
C LEU A 84 -12.54 5.85 8.62
N GLN A 85 -13.40 6.87 8.68
CA GLN A 85 -14.69 6.94 7.97
C GLN A 85 -14.59 7.69 6.64
N ASP A 86 -13.45 8.32 6.36
CA ASP A 86 -13.24 9.01 5.09
C ASP A 86 -13.07 8.02 3.94
N SER A 87 -13.50 8.39 2.76
CA SER A 87 -13.33 7.52 1.58
C SER A 87 -11.88 7.38 1.13
N GLY A 88 -11.03 8.32 1.49
CA GLY A 88 -9.65 8.41 1.00
C GLY A 88 -9.52 8.77 -0.48
N ARG A 89 -10.62 9.12 -1.15
CA ARG A 89 -10.62 9.48 -2.57
C ARG A 89 -9.86 10.78 -2.80
N ALA A 90 -8.90 10.75 -3.72
CA ALA A 90 -8.12 11.94 -4.04
C ALA A 90 -8.98 13.04 -4.73
N PRO A 91 -8.72 14.34 -4.43
CA PRO A 91 -7.65 14.83 -3.55
C PRO A 91 -8.05 14.75 -2.07
N SER A 92 -7.33 13.98 -1.28
CA SER A 92 -7.51 13.92 0.17
C SER A 92 -6.24 14.41 0.85
N ASP A 93 -6.39 15.40 1.73
CA ASP A 93 -5.31 15.93 2.56
C ASP A 93 -5.71 15.72 4.04
N PHE A 94 -5.40 14.55 4.58
CA PHE A 94 -5.77 14.19 5.94
C PHE A 94 -5.12 15.09 6.99
N LEU A 95 -3.94 15.67 6.66
CA LEU A 95 -3.29 16.60 7.58
C LEU A 95 -4.14 17.86 7.78
N ARG A 96 -4.70 18.40 6.71
CA ARG A 96 -5.61 19.57 6.78
C ARG A 96 -6.98 19.20 7.32
N MET A 97 -7.49 18.01 7.02
CA MET A 97 -8.84 17.58 7.40
C MET A 97 -8.94 17.17 8.88
N PHE A 98 -7.93 16.47 9.39
CA PHE A 98 -7.98 15.81 10.71
C PHE A 98 -6.87 16.27 11.67
N GLY A 99 -5.83 16.95 11.18
CA GLY A 99 -4.69 17.41 11.96
C GLY A 99 -3.58 16.37 12.10
N ALA A 100 -2.43 16.82 12.61
CA ALA A 100 -1.20 16.02 12.67
C ALA A 100 -1.32 14.78 13.59
N GLY A 101 -2.01 14.89 14.74
CA GLY A 101 -2.14 13.79 15.69
C GLY A 101 -2.79 12.54 15.09
N PRO A 102 -4.02 12.63 14.57
CA PRO A 102 -4.71 11.53 13.90
C PRO A 102 -3.93 10.97 12.71
N VAL A 103 -3.26 11.82 11.92
CA VAL A 103 -2.46 11.38 10.75
C VAL A 103 -1.22 10.60 11.16
N LEU A 104 -0.47 11.06 12.17
CA LEU A 104 0.69 10.33 12.69
C LEU A 104 0.29 8.98 13.27
N LEU A 105 -0.82 8.95 14.03
CA LEU A 105 -1.37 7.69 14.55
C LEU A 105 -1.75 6.74 13.40
N ASN A 106 -2.43 7.24 12.37
CA ASN A 106 -2.78 6.49 11.18
C ASN A 106 -1.55 5.95 10.43
N THR A 107 -0.50 6.77 10.30
CA THR A 107 0.76 6.40 9.67
C THR A 107 1.43 5.22 10.37
N GLY A 108 1.52 5.28 11.71
CA GLY A 108 2.11 4.20 12.49
C GLY A 108 1.28 2.91 12.41
N ILE A 109 -0.04 3.01 12.54
CA ILE A 109 -0.95 1.84 12.48
C ILE A 109 -0.90 1.19 11.09
N ASN A 110 -0.94 1.95 10.00
CA ASN A 110 -0.86 1.40 8.65
C ASN A 110 0.50 0.73 8.39
N GLY A 111 1.59 1.28 8.92
CA GLY A 111 2.91 0.65 8.87
C GLY A 111 2.94 -0.70 9.59
N LEU A 112 2.39 -0.77 10.81
CA LEU A 112 2.28 -2.03 11.58
C LEU A 112 1.43 -3.08 10.87
N ILE A 113 0.28 -2.69 10.29
CA ILE A 113 -0.60 -3.59 9.51
C ILE A 113 0.16 -4.15 8.31
N SER A 114 0.85 -3.29 7.56
CA SER A 114 1.57 -3.71 6.36
C SER A 114 2.76 -4.62 6.69
N MET A 115 3.51 -4.31 7.75
CA MET A 115 4.61 -5.16 8.23
C MET A 115 4.09 -6.51 8.73
N ALA A 116 3.01 -6.51 9.52
CA ALA A 116 2.39 -7.74 10.00
C ALA A 116 1.90 -8.61 8.84
N PHE A 117 1.33 -8.02 7.81
CA PHE A 117 0.92 -8.77 6.62
C PHE A 117 2.10 -9.52 5.98
N ILE A 118 3.24 -8.84 5.72
CA ILE A 118 4.43 -9.45 5.14
C ILE A 118 4.94 -10.61 5.99
N LEU A 119 5.13 -10.38 7.28
CA LEU A 119 5.67 -11.41 8.19
C LEU A 119 4.70 -12.59 8.39
N CYS A 120 3.39 -12.33 8.53
CA CYS A 120 2.39 -13.39 8.71
C CYS A 120 2.15 -14.21 7.44
N SER A 121 2.40 -13.64 6.25
CA SER A 121 2.33 -14.38 4.97
C SER A 121 3.61 -15.16 4.64
N GLY A 122 4.59 -15.14 5.52
CA GLY A 122 5.87 -15.85 5.35
C GLY A 122 6.83 -15.16 4.39
N GLY A 123 6.68 -13.87 4.18
CA GLY A 123 7.57 -13.09 3.35
C GLY A 123 8.72 -12.45 4.11
N ASP A 124 9.66 -11.90 3.35
CA ASP A 124 10.86 -11.26 3.88
C ASP A 124 10.75 -9.73 3.87
N LEU A 125 11.23 -9.12 4.95
CA LEU A 125 11.48 -7.68 4.99
C LEU A 125 12.81 -7.39 4.30
N ASN A 126 12.72 -6.82 3.12
CA ASN A 126 13.86 -6.44 2.27
C ASN A 126 13.66 -5.04 1.68
N GLY A 127 14.58 -4.58 0.85
CA GLY A 127 14.49 -3.22 0.27
C GLY A 127 13.13 -2.92 -0.38
N PRO A 128 12.64 -3.74 -1.32
CA PRO A 128 11.34 -3.56 -1.96
C PRO A 128 10.14 -3.61 -1.01
N THR A 129 10.06 -4.57 -0.09
CA THR A 129 8.93 -4.68 0.84
C THR A 129 8.94 -3.55 1.87
N VAL A 130 10.11 -3.18 2.40
CA VAL A 130 10.29 -1.98 3.25
C VAL A 130 9.87 -0.72 2.51
N GLY A 131 10.29 -0.55 1.24
CA GLY A 131 9.86 0.57 0.40
C GLY A 131 8.35 0.62 0.19
N GLY A 132 7.70 -0.52 -0.01
CA GLY A 132 6.24 -0.64 -0.10
C GLY A 132 5.53 -0.24 1.19
N ILE A 133 6.03 -0.70 2.36
CA ILE A 133 5.51 -0.32 3.68
C ILE A 133 5.65 1.19 3.90
N LEU A 134 6.83 1.76 3.65
CA LEU A 134 7.06 3.20 3.78
C LEU A 134 6.17 4.03 2.83
N THR A 135 5.88 3.49 1.64
CA THR A 135 4.93 4.10 0.70
C THR A 135 3.51 4.12 1.28
N ILE A 136 3.06 3.04 1.90
CA ILE A 136 1.74 3.02 2.58
C ILE A 136 1.72 4.03 3.73
N MET A 137 2.78 4.07 4.54
CA MET A 137 2.92 5.05 5.64
C MET A 137 2.85 6.49 5.13
N GLY A 138 3.56 6.83 4.05
CA GLY A 138 3.53 8.16 3.45
C GLY A 138 2.15 8.55 2.94
N PHE A 139 1.46 7.64 2.25
CA PHE A 139 0.11 7.89 1.76
C PHE A 139 -0.98 7.82 2.85
N SER A 140 -0.63 7.51 4.09
CA SER A 140 -1.52 7.63 5.24
C SER A 140 -1.92 9.08 5.55
N ALA A 141 -1.17 10.04 5.02
CA ALA A 141 -1.55 11.46 5.03
C ALA A 141 -2.45 11.87 3.84
N PHE A 142 -2.61 10.99 2.84
CA PHE A 142 -3.26 11.29 1.56
C PHE A 142 -4.30 10.26 1.14
N GLY A 143 -5.07 9.74 2.08
CA GLY A 143 -6.25 8.93 1.79
C GLY A 143 -6.18 7.47 2.20
N LYS A 144 -5.04 6.93 2.65
CA LYS A 144 -4.96 5.55 3.16
C LYS A 144 -5.22 5.49 4.66
N HIS A 145 -6.00 4.51 5.06
CA HIS A 145 -6.22 4.14 6.47
C HIS A 145 -6.59 2.65 6.58
N ALA A 146 -6.55 2.10 7.80
CA ALA A 146 -6.75 0.68 8.03
C ALA A 146 -8.02 0.13 7.35
N PHE A 147 -9.15 0.82 7.45
CA PHE A 147 -10.44 0.32 6.94
C PHE A 147 -10.55 0.31 5.41
N ASN A 148 -9.71 1.07 4.69
CA ASN A 148 -9.72 1.03 3.24
C ASN A 148 -8.57 0.23 2.63
N ILE A 149 -7.41 0.07 3.32
CA ILE A 149 -6.32 -0.76 2.82
C ILE A 149 -6.53 -2.25 3.08
N ILE A 150 -7.05 -2.64 4.27
CA ILE A 150 -7.22 -4.05 4.65
C ILE A 150 -8.11 -4.81 3.66
N PRO A 151 -9.27 -4.32 3.21
CA PRO A 151 -10.09 -5.04 2.24
C PRO A 151 -9.38 -5.25 0.91
N VAL A 152 -8.61 -4.26 0.44
CA VAL A 152 -7.85 -4.40 -0.81
C VAL A 152 -6.73 -5.43 -0.66
N MET A 153 -6.00 -5.43 0.46
CA MET A 153 -4.98 -6.45 0.77
C MET A 153 -5.61 -7.85 0.89
N ALA A 154 -6.77 -7.96 1.52
CA ALA A 154 -7.52 -9.22 1.61
C ALA A 154 -7.92 -9.75 0.21
N GLY A 155 -8.22 -8.86 -0.73
CA GLY A 155 -8.48 -9.22 -2.12
C GLY A 155 -7.27 -9.88 -2.80
N VAL A 156 -6.06 -9.37 -2.57
CA VAL A 156 -4.83 -9.98 -3.08
C VAL A 156 -4.59 -11.35 -2.44
N PHE A 157 -4.81 -11.46 -1.13
CA PHE A 157 -4.72 -12.73 -0.43
C PHE A 157 -5.70 -13.78 -1.02
N LEU A 158 -6.93 -13.37 -1.28
CA LEU A 158 -7.94 -14.22 -1.94
C LEU A 158 -7.48 -14.62 -3.34
N GLY A 159 -6.87 -13.69 -4.10
CA GLY A 159 -6.27 -13.97 -5.40
C GLY A 159 -5.19 -15.04 -5.33
N GLY A 160 -4.30 -14.96 -4.33
CA GLY A 160 -3.28 -15.97 -4.07
C GLY A 160 -3.87 -17.34 -3.81
N LEU A 161 -4.93 -17.43 -2.99
CA LEU A 161 -5.61 -18.69 -2.70
C LEU A 161 -6.29 -19.28 -3.94
N VAL A 162 -7.01 -18.48 -4.71
CA VAL A 162 -7.76 -18.94 -5.90
C VAL A 162 -6.81 -19.35 -7.04
N MET A 163 -5.73 -18.62 -7.23
CA MET A 163 -4.76 -18.86 -8.30
C MET A 163 -3.62 -19.78 -7.87
N HIS A 164 -3.64 -20.28 -6.63
CA HIS A 164 -2.61 -21.15 -6.05
C HIS A 164 -1.20 -20.53 -6.04
N TRP A 165 -1.09 -19.21 -5.89
CA TRP A 165 0.19 -18.55 -5.73
C TRP A 165 0.67 -18.64 -4.29
N SER A 166 1.99 -18.75 -4.09
CA SER A 166 2.55 -18.64 -2.76
C SER A 166 2.42 -17.21 -2.23
N LEU A 167 1.83 -17.06 -1.05
CA LEU A 167 1.70 -15.75 -0.41
C LEU A 167 3.06 -15.18 0.05
N SER A 168 4.07 -16.04 0.20
CA SER A 168 5.45 -15.63 0.49
C SER A 168 6.21 -15.17 -0.76
N ASP A 169 5.64 -15.37 -1.96
CA ASP A 169 6.26 -14.90 -3.20
C ASP A 169 6.38 -13.37 -3.19
N SER A 170 7.56 -12.89 -3.50
CA SER A 170 7.89 -11.47 -3.52
C SER A 170 7.00 -10.65 -4.46
N ALA A 171 6.61 -11.22 -5.60
CA ALA A 171 5.69 -10.56 -6.53
C ALA A 171 4.29 -10.40 -5.93
N VAL A 172 3.79 -11.42 -5.24
CA VAL A 172 2.50 -11.38 -4.54
C VAL A 172 2.53 -10.35 -3.41
N GLN A 173 3.63 -10.30 -2.66
CA GLN A 173 3.80 -9.34 -1.56
C GLN A 173 3.86 -7.90 -2.04
N LEU A 174 4.64 -7.63 -3.09
CA LEU A 174 4.65 -6.30 -3.70
C LEU A 174 3.31 -5.93 -4.31
N ALA A 175 2.65 -6.87 -5.00
CA ALA A 175 1.30 -6.64 -5.50
C ALA A 175 0.35 -6.27 -4.36
N CYS A 176 0.45 -6.92 -3.18
CA CYS A 176 -0.35 -6.61 -2.01
C CYS A 176 -0.07 -5.20 -1.45
N LEU A 177 1.20 -4.83 -1.28
CA LEU A 177 1.56 -3.50 -0.77
C LEU A 177 1.13 -2.39 -1.74
N PHE A 178 1.38 -2.57 -3.04
CA PHE A 178 1.08 -1.53 -4.03
C PHE A 178 -0.40 -1.49 -4.45
N CYS A 179 -1.16 -2.60 -4.35
CA CYS A 179 -2.60 -2.58 -4.63
C CYS A 179 -3.36 -1.63 -3.68
N THR A 180 -2.80 -1.30 -2.52
CA THR A 180 -3.38 -0.31 -1.59
C THR A 180 -3.53 1.08 -2.21
N THR A 181 -2.96 1.34 -3.39
CA THR A 181 -3.29 2.52 -4.20
C THR A 181 -4.79 2.61 -4.53
N LEU A 182 -5.48 1.47 -4.57
CA LEU A 182 -6.93 1.34 -4.82
C LEU A 182 -7.78 1.44 -3.54
N ALA A 183 -7.17 1.79 -2.41
CA ALA A 183 -7.88 2.00 -1.15
C ALA A 183 -9.13 2.90 -1.26
N PRO A 184 -9.14 3.99 -2.09
CA PRO A 184 -10.34 4.78 -2.28
C PRO A 184 -11.54 4.02 -2.83
N ILE A 185 -11.35 2.95 -3.58
CA ILE A 185 -12.45 2.09 -4.06
C ILE A 185 -13.16 1.43 -2.87
N SER A 186 -12.36 0.90 -1.92
CA SER A 186 -12.91 0.34 -0.69
C SER A 186 -13.60 1.40 0.16
N GLY A 187 -12.98 2.56 0.35
CA GLY A 187 -13.54 3.61 1.18
C GLY A 187 -14.80 4.28 0.60
N TYR A 188 -14.92 4.35 -0.72
CA TYR A 188 -16.04 5.00 -1.38
C TYR A 188 -17.21 4.04 -1.67
N PHE A 189 -16.93 2.83 -2.16
CA PHE A 189 -17.96 1.86 -2.54
C PHE A 189 -18.20 0.79 -1.47
N GLY A 190 -17.38 0.75 -0.44
CA GLY A 190 -17.44 -0.23 0.64
C GLY A 190 -16.43 -1.37 0.49
N TRP A 191 -16.21 -2.09 1.59
CA TRP A 191 -15.20 -3.13 1.71
C TRP A 191 -15.30 -4.28 0.66
N PRO A 192 -16.49 -4.74 0.18
CA PRO A 192 -16.55 -5.80 -0.83
C PRO A 192 -15.91 -5.37 -2.15
N PHE A 193 -16.10 -4.11 -2.54
CA PHE A 193 -15.47 -3.56 -3.74
C PHE A 193 -13.96 -3.40 -3.57
N GLY A 194 -13.48 -3.14 -2.34
CA GLY A 194 -12.06 -3.16 -2.01
C GLY A 194 -11.46 -4.55 -2.21
N VAL A 195 -12.12 -5.61 -1.72
CA VAL A 195 -11.70 -7.00 -1.93
C VAL A 195 -11.68 -7.34 -3.42
N LEU A 196 -12.73 -6.99 -4.16
CA LEU A 196 -12.78 -7.23 -5.60
C LEU A 196 -11.65 -6.49 -6.34
N ALA A 197 -11.40 -5.23 -6.00
CA ALA A 197 -10.33 -4.44 -6.61
C ALA A 197 -8.95 -5.05 -6.35
N GLY A 198 -8.67 -5.50 -5.13
CA GLY A 198 -7.43 -6.19 -4.78
C GLY A 198 -7.27 -7.52 -5.52
N PHE A 199 -8.32 -8.32 -5.61
CA PHE A 199 -8.36 -9.57 -6.36
C PHE A 199 -8.03 -9.36 -7.84
N LEU A 200 -8.72 -8.44 -8.49
CA LEU A 200 -8.49 -8.12 -9.91
C LEU A 200 -7.09 -7.55 -10.15
N HIS A 201 -6.61 -6.68 -9.26
CA HIS A 201 -5.26 -6.12 -9.35
C HIS A 201 -4.20 -7.22 -9.28
N SER A 202 -4.29 -8.13 -8.32
CA SER A 202 -3.33 -9.24 -8.18
C SER A 202 -3.37 -10.18 -9.38
N SER A 203 -4.58 -10.48 -9.90
CA SER A 203 -4.73 -11.33 -11.08
C SER A 203 -3.98 -10.77 -12.30
N VAL A 204 -3.95 -9.45 -12.47
CA VAL A 204 -3.19 -8.82 -13.55
C VAL A 204 -1.69 -8.71 -13.21
N ALA A 205 -1.36 -8.16 -12.03
CA ALA A 205 0.01 -7.85 -11.66
C ALA A 205 0.88 -9.10 -11.49
N VAL A 206 0.36 -10.13 -10.81
CA VAL A 206 1.12 -11.35 -10.52
C VAL A 206 1.18 -12.25 -11.74
N SER A 207 0.07 -12.42 -12.48
CA SER A 207 0.10 -13.24 -13.70
C SER A 207 1.09 -12.71 -14.74
N TYR A 208 1.21 -11.38 -14.86
CA TYR A 208 2.17 -10.78 -15.80
C TYR A 208 3.63 -11.06 -15.39
N THR A 209 3.95 -11.07 -14.09
CA THR A 209 5.30 -11.35 -13.60
C THR A 209 5.68 -12.83 -13.68
N HIS A 210 4.72 -13.75 -13.73
CA HIS A 210 4.98 -15.18 -13.90
C HIS A 210 5.08 -15.62 -15.37
N LEU A 211 4.67 -14.77 -16.32
CA LEU A 211 4.74 -15.05 -17.76
C LEU A 211 6.02 -14.51 -18.42
N THR A 212 6.80 -13.71 -17.71
CA THR A 212 8.07 -13.10 -18.16
C THR A 212 9.24 -13.63 -17.35
#